data_4d332e9ad3a0f0e96a49b4c14816a053
#
_entry.id   4d332e9ad3a0f0e96a49b4c14816a053
#
_cell.length_a   1.000
_cell.length_b   1.000
_cell.length_c   1.000
_cell.angle_alpha   90.00
_cell.angle_beta   90.00
_cell.angle_gamma   90.00
#
_symmetry.space_group_name_H-M   'P 1'
#
loop_
_entity.id
_entity.type
_entity.pdbx_description
1 polymer ?
#
loop_
_entity_poly.entity_id
_entity_poly.type
_entity_poly.pdbx_seq_one_letter_code
_entity_poly.pdbx_strand_id
1 'polypeptide(L)'
;MSLTVDARDIAAQSKPLRDPLRDMRERMQRNKQWLPNQVAGRRWPVACVSLEVTQRCNLDCTLCYLSDSSEAVRDFPLEEVFRRIDMIVDYYGPGTDVQVSGGEPTLRRRDELVAIVARLRSKGLRSSLFTNGIGATRALLVDLAAAGLSEVAFHVDTTQQRAGFASEADLNRLRLDYIARARGLPIGVFFNTTVHAGNFHDLPLLAAFFVAQGGAVKFASFQLQAETGRGVLGARAGVIDNDSVAAALQQGAGLADMRWNVLAAGHHDCNRTAVLLVINGRAYDAFEDAAFIQRFMRETADLRIDRGTAWRGLRSLAVAGLRRPALLAATLGWAARRAWRARRDLLAARGRVGKLTLFTHNFMDACALDADRIDACVFMAITQDGPLSMCAYNAQRDDYLLKPLHTAAGLWQPLRTPADGAADAVQAQPIKWLKGRAREAALAQRRAARAGVWP
;
A
#
# COMPACT_ATOMS: atom_id res chain seq x y z
N MET A 1 4.78 37.00 14.97
CA MET A 1 5.91 36.94 14.01
C MET A 1 5.70 35.68 13.17
N SER A 2 5.15 35.86 11.96
CA SER A 2 4.93 34.75 11.02
C SER A 2 6.26 34.48 10.32
N LEU A 3 6.86 33.31 10.56
CA LEU A 3 8.00 32.83 9.80
C LEU A 3 7.46 32.31 8.46
N THR A 4 7.39 33.18 7.47
CA THR A 4 7.25 32.77 6.07
C THR A 4 8.57 32.14 5.64
N VAL A 5 8.62 30.82 5.63
CA VAL A 5 9.74 30.08 5.02
C VAL A 5 9.61 30.25 3.51
N ASP A 6 10.62 30.86 2.87
CA ASP A 6 10.65 31.13 1.43
C ASP A 6 10.64 29.79 0.67
N ALA A 7 9.74 29.64 -0.30
CA ALA A 7 9.65 28.46 -1.16
C ALA A 7 10.96 28.13 -1.89
N ARG A 8 11.87 29.10 -2.02
CA ARG A 8 13.22 28.92 -2.58
C ARG A 8 14.16 28.17 -1.64
N ASP A 9 13.98 28.30 -0.30
CA ASP A 9 14.78 27.55 0.68
C ASP A 9 14.37 26.09 0.76
N ILE A 10 13.09 25.77 0.48
CA ILE A 10 12.60 24.39 0.41
C ILE A 10 13.12 23.68 -0.84
N ALA A 11 13.21 24.38 -1.99
CA ALA A 11 13.76 23.84 -3.23
C ALA A 11 15.29 23.59 -3.14
N ALA A 12 16.00 24.36 -2.32
CA ALA A 12 17.45 24.17 -2.09
C ALA A 12 17.76 22.97 -1.17
N GLN A 13 16.79 22.46 -0.40
CA GLN A 13 16.96 21.31 0.51
C GLN A 13 16.68 19.96 -0.14
N SER A 14 16.19 19.90 -1.37
CA SER A 14 15.82 18.65 -2.07
C SER A 14 16.95 18.04 -2.90
N LYS A 15 18.21 18.05 -2.41
CA LYS A 15 19.25 17.24 -3.05
C LYS A 15 18.92 15.75 -2.82
N PRO A 16 19.02 14.91 -3.89
CA PRO A 16 18.82 13.48 -3.75
C PRO A 16 19.72 12.92 -2.66
N LEU A 17 19.19 12.02 -1.85
CA LEU A 17 19.90 11.41 -0.73
C LEU A 17 21.13 10.67 -1.29
N ARG A 18 22.33 11.01 -0.80
CA ARG A 18 23.57 10.34 -1.22
C ARG A 18 23.63 8.89 -0.76
N ASP A 19 23.00 8.60 0.37
CA ASP A 19 22.85 7.24 0.95
C ASP A 19 21.48 7.12 1.61
N PRO A 20 20.46 6.63 0.86
CA PRO A 20 19.11 6.52 1.39
C PRO A 20 18.98 5.65 2.65
N LEU A 21 19.81 4.63 2.79
CA LEU A 21 19.81 3.76 3.98
C LEU A 21 20.36 4.48 5.21
N ARG A 22 21.45 5.25 5.02
CA ARG A 22 22.04 6.04 6.09
C ARG A 22 21.07 7.11 6.57
N ASP A 23 20.46 7.82 5.65
CA ASP A 23 19.55 8.92 5.98
C ASP A 23 18.29 8.39 6.71
N MET A 24 17.76 7.24 6.29
CA MET A 24 16.67 6.60 7.03
C MET A 24 17.12 6.15 8.42
N ARG A 25 18.33 5.60 8.56
CA ARG A 25 18.88 5.23 9.87
C ARG A 25 18.98 6.42 10.81
N GLU A 26 19.50 7.53 10.31
CA GLU A 26 19.62 8.77 11.09
C GLU A 26 18.26 9.30 11.55
N ARG A 27 17.21 9.23 10.69
CA ARG A 27 15.83 9.54 11.09
C ARG A 27 15.33 8.62 12.20
N MET A 28 15.52 7.29 12.04
CA MET A 28 15.12 6.32 13.08
C MET A 28 15.84 6.53 14.40
N GLN A 29 17.09 6.99 14.36
CA GLN A 29 17.87 7.31 15.56
C GLN A 29 17.34 8.59 16.23
N ARG A 30 17.08 9.64 15.48
CA ARG A 30 16.55 10.93 16.00
C ARG A 30 15.24 10.73 16.76
N ASN A 31 14.30 9.98 16.19
CA ASN A 31 12.99 9.73 16.81
C ASN A 31 12.94 8.47 17.69
N LYS A 32 14.10 7.91 18.08
CA LYS A 32 14.22 6.77 18.97
C LYS A 32 13.55 5.48 18.47
N GLN A 33 13.38 5.33 17.16
CA GLN A 33 12.79 4.15 16.50
C GLN A 33 13.86 3.19 15.94
N TRP A 34 15.17 3.45 16.17
CA TRP A 34 16.25 2.55 15.77
C TRP A 34 16.29 1.32 16.67
N LEU A 35 15.44 0.34 16.36
CA LEU A 35 15.30 -0.90 17.12
C LEU A 35 16.24 -2.00 16.60
N PRO A 36 16.60 -3.02 17.44
CA PRO A 36 17.44 -4.15 17.01
C PRO A 36 16.87 -4.90 15.79
N ASN A 37 15.55 -4.96 15.67
CA ASN A 37 14.81 -5.61 14.60
C ASN A 37 14.34 -4.66 13.49
N GLN A 38 14.71 -3.37 13.53
CA GLN A 38 14.34 -2.39 12.52
C GLN A 38 14.98 -2.71 11.17
N VAL A 39 14.18 -2.80 10.11
CA VAL A 39 14.65 -3.08 8.75
C VAL A 39 14.81 -1.80 7.90
N ALA A 40 14.04 -0.75 8.21
CA ALA A 40 14.23 0.56 7.59
C ALA A 40 15.58 1.17 8.04
N GLY A 41 16.34 1.72 7.09
CA GLY A 41 17.70 2.19 7.34
C GLY A 41 18.75 1.08 7.50
N ARG A 42 18.35 -0.20 7.44
CA ARG A 42 19.26 -1.36 7.45
C ARG A 42 19.18 -2.15 6.16
N ARG A 43 17.98 -2.48 5.73
CA ARG A 43 17.69 -3.28 4.53
C ARG A 43 17.09 -2.45 3.40
N TRP A 44 16.16 -1.59 3.74
CA TRP A 44 15.46 -0.69 2.84
C TRP A 44 15.44 0.73 3.40
N PRO A 45 15.53 1.75 2.54
CA PRO A 45 15.34 3.14 2.98
C PRO A 45 13.85 3.46 3.21
N VAL A 46 12.96 2.75 2.51
CA VAL A 46 11.50 2.95 2.55
C VAL A 46 10.82 1.61 2.26
N ALA A 47 9.63 1.37 2.82
CA ALA A 47 8.87 0.16 2.53
C ALA A 47 8.22 0.24 1.15
N CYS A 48 7.58 1.38 0.82
CA CYS A 48 7.03 1.65 -0.50
C CYS A 48 6.79 3.14 -0.72
N VAL A 49 6.63 3.51 -2.00
CA VAL A 49 6.28 4.85 -2.45
C VAL A 49 4.99 4.81 -3.24
N SER A 50 3.99 5.60 -2.87
CA SER A 50 2.76 5.77 -3.65
C SER A 50 2.99 6.76 -4.78
N LEU A 51 2.70 6.34 -6.01
CA LEU A 51 2.70 7.13 -7.22
C LEU A 51 1.24 7.22 -7.71
N GLU A 52 0.59 8.33 -7.43
CA GLU A 52 -0.77 8.57 -7.88
C GLU A 52 -0.77 9.00 -9.36
N VAL A 53 -1.46 8.24 -10.19
CA VAL A 53 -1.47 8.44 -11.64
C VAL A 53 -2.78 9.05 -12.15
N THR A 54 -3.83 9.04 -11.32
CA THR A 54 -5.14 9.67 -11.58
C THR A 54 -5.84 9.96 -10.27
N GLN A 55 -6.67 10.99 -10.24
CA GLN A 55 -7.53 11.29 -9.09
C GLN A 55 -8.97 10.78 -9.30
N ARG A 56 -9.32 10.40 -10.53
CA ARG A 56 -10.65 9.87 -10.87
C ARG A 56 -10.86 8.49 -10.25
N CYS A 57 -12.08 8.24 -9.77
CA CYS A 57 -12.47 6.93 -9.28
C CYS A 57 -13.90 6.58 -9.73
N ASN A 58 -14.17 5.31 -9.95
CA ASN A 58 -15.49 4.78 -10.31
C ASN A 58 -16.30 4.25 -9.10
N LEU A 59 -15.77 4.41 -7.88
CA LEU A 59 -16.48 4.10 -6.63
C LEU A 59 -16.61 5.34 -5.75
N ASP A 60 -17.56 5.28 -4.82
CA ASP A 60 -17.82 6.29 -3.79
C ASP A 60 -17.76 5.62 -2.41
N CYS A 61 -16.57 5.23 -2.00
CA CYS A 61 -16.35 4.51 -0.75
C CYS A 61 -16.68 5.40 0.45
N THR A 62 -17.32 4.84 1.48
CA THR A 62 -17.65 5.56 2.72
C THR A 62 -16.42 5.97 3.52
N LEU A 63 -15.28 5.30 3.31
CA LEU A 63 -13.95 5.73 3.74
C LEU A 63 -13.10 5.92 2.50
N CYS A 64 -12.71 7.16 2.23
CA CYS A 64 -11.94 7.52 1.06
C CYS A 64 -10.95 8.62 1.39
N TYR A 65 -9.67 8.36 1.14
CA TYR A 65 -8.58 9.32 1.39
C TYR A 65 -8.46 10.41 0.32
N LEU A 66 -9.17 10.28 -0.82
CA LEU A 66 -9.16 11.30 -1.86
C LEU A 66 -9.82 12.58 -1.35
N SER A 67 -9.35 13.73 -1.83
CA SER A 67 -9.95 15.01 -1.50
C SER A 67 -11.30 15.22 -2.20
N ASP A 68 -12.08 16.18 -1.73
CA ASP A 68 -13.32 16.60 -2.39
C ASP A 68 -13.05 17.16 -3.79
N SER A 69 -11.86 17.73 -4.04
CA SER A 69 -11.44 18.27 -5.34
C SER A 69 -11.05 17.19 -6.36
N SER A 70 -10.86 15.93 -5.95
CA SER A 70 -10.26 14.87 -6.77
C SER A 70 -10.98 14.64 -8.10
N GLU A 71 -12.31 14.73 -8.15
CA GLU A 71 -13.05 14.51 -9.40
C GLU A 71 -12.91 15.67 -10.41
N ALA A 72 -12.54 16.86 -9.94
CA ALA A 72 -12.29 18.02 -10.79
C ALA A 72 -10.85 18.08 -11.34
N VAL A 73 -9.95 17.29 -10.78
CA VAL A 73 -8.53 17.27 -11.20
C VAL A 73 -8.37 16.44 -12.48
N ARG A 74 -7.59 16.97 -13.42
CA ARG A 74 -7.14 16.23 -14.61
C ARG A 74 -6.07 15.20 -14.25
N ASP A 75 -5.92 14.17 -15.07
CA ASP A 75 -4.77 13.27 -14.94
C ASP A 75 -3.47 14.06 -15.20
N PHE A 76 -2.46 13.85 -14.37
CA PHE A 76 -1.15 14.46 -14.61
C PHE A 76 -0.59 14.08 -15.98
N PRO A 77 0.09 15.00 -16.69
CA PRO A 77 0.79 14.67 -17.92
C PRO A 77 1.73 13.50 -17.73
N LEU A 78 1.86 12.64 -18.74
CA LEU A 78 2.69 11.43 -18.63
C LEU A 78 4.15 11.74 -18.35
N GLU A 79 4.65 12.87 -18.86
CA GLU A 79 6.00 13.37 -18.59
C GLU A 79 6.21 13.69 -17.11
N GLU A 80 5.21 14.27 -16.43
CA GLU A 80 5.27 14.53 -14.99
C GLU A 80 5.27 13.22 -14.18
N VAL A 81 4.46 12.25 -14.58
CA VAL A 81 4.49 10.93 -13.95
C VAL A 81 5.87 10.29 -14.11
N PHE A 82 6.50 10.41 -15.29
CA PHE A 82 7.85 9.89 -15.53
C PHE A 82 8.90 10.64 -14.71
N ARG A 83 8.78 11.96 -14.57
CA ARG A 83 9.65 12.76 -13.73
C ARG A 83 9.57 12.33 -12.26
N ARG A 84 8.35 12.06 -11.74
CA ARG A 84 8.16 11.52 -10.39
C ARG A 84 8.77 10.12 -10.24
N ILE A 85 8.73 9.28 -11.26
CA ILE A 85 9.41 7.97 -11.25
C ILE A 85 10.93 8.16 -11.14
N ASP A 86 11.50 9.11 -11.87
CA ASP A 86 12.93 9.41 -11.78
C ASP A 86 13.30 9.92 -10.39
N MET A 87 12.48 10.82 -9.81
CA MET A 87 12.67 11.30 -8.43
C MET A 87 12.65 10.13 -7.40
N ILE A 88 11.78 9.13 -7.57
CA ILE A 88 11.77 7.96 -6.66
C ILE A 88 13.13 7.25 -6.70
N VAL A 89 13.73 7.09 -7.88
CA VAL A 89 15.06 6.48 -8.01
C VAL A 89 16.13 7.35 -7.35
N ASP A 90 16.07 8.67 -7.55
CA ASP A 90 17.04 9.61 -6.99
C ASP A 90 16.99 9.62 -5.46
N TYR A 91 15.80 9.53 -4.85
CA TYR A 91 15.62 9.54 -3.40
C TYR A 91 15.88 8.19 -2.74
N TYR A 92 15.49 7.07 -3.36
CA TYR A 92 15.44 5.77 -2.69
C TYR A 92 16.24 4.66 -3.38
N GLY A 93 16.67 4.91 -4.62
CA GLY A 93 17.43 3.95 -5.41
C GLY A 93 16.58 2.86 -6.08
N PRO A 94 17.24 2.05 -6.93
CA PRO A 94 16.60 0.91 -7.58
C PRO A 94 16.20 -0.17 -6.57
N GLY A 95 15.20 -0.98 -6.92
CA GLY A 95 14.63 -2.02 -6.04
C GLY A 95 13.54 -1.52 -5.11
N THR A 96 13.25 -0.20 -5.10
CA THR A 96 12.15 0.38 -4.33
C THR A 96 10.80 -0.11 -4.86
N ASP A 97 9.91 -0.48 -3.93
CA ASP A 97 8.54 -0.87 -4.24
C ASP A 97 7.68 0.39 -4.46
N VAL A 98 6.97 0.46 -5.59
CA VAL A 98 6.15 1.60 -5.99
C VAL A 98 4.72 1.16 -6.20
N GLN A 99 3.79 1.79 -5.46
CA GLN A 99 2.36 1.59 -5.60
C GLN A 99 1.81 2.54 -6.65
N VAL A 100 1.44 2.02 -7.82
CA VAL A 100 0.70 2.74 -8.84
C VAL A 100 -0.74 2.85 -8.37
N SER A 101 -1.15 4.03 -7.94
CA SER A 101 -2.36 4.30 -7.19
C SER A 101 -3.06 5.59 -7.64
N GLY A 102 -3.86 6.17 -6.76
CA GLY A 102 -4.67 7.36 -6.97
C GLY A 102 -6.11 7.08 -6.61
N GLY A 103 -7.07 7.54 -7.41
CA GLY A 103 -8.47 7.10 -7.30
C GLY A 103 -8.59 5.64 -7.74
N GLU A 104 -8.76 5.45 -9.04
CA GLU A 104 -8.73 4.13 -9.67
C GLU A 104 -7.78 4.15 -10.89
N PRO A 105 -6.58 3.60 -10.78
CA PRO A 105 -5.57 3.67 -11.84
C PRO A 105 -6.02 3.10 -13.19
N THR A 106 -6.93 2.12 -13.18
CA THR A 106 -7.45 1.51 -14.41
C THR A 106 -8.38 2.42 -15.22
N LEU A 107 -8.72 3.61 -14.69
CA LEU A 107 -9.42 4.67 -15.43
C LEU A 107 -8.47 5.53 -16.28
N ARG A 108 -7.16 5.43 -16.06
CA ARG A 108 -6.19 6.04 -16.96
C ARG A 108 -6.18 5.28 -18.29
N ARG A 109 -5.80 5.94 -19.37
CA ARG A 109 -5.68 5.28 -20.68
C ARG A 109 -4.76 4.05 -20.55
N ARG A 110 -5.17 2.93 -21.19
CA ARG A 110 -4.46 1.65 -21.10
C ARG A 110 -3.01 1.76 -21.57
N ASP A 111 -2.78 2.43 -22.69
CA ASP A 111 -1.43 2.67 -23.24
C ASP A 111 -0.53 3.43 -22.27
N GLU A 112 -1.06 4.47 -21.60
CA GLU A 112 -0.33 5.24 -20.60
C GLU A 112 -0.02 4.42 -19.35
N LEU A 113 -1.01 3.64 -18.86
CA LEU A 113 -0.79 2.80 -17.68
C LEU A 113 0.27 1.73 -17.94
N VAL A 114 0.28 1.12 -19.14
CA VAL A 114 1.31 0.18 -19.59
C VAL A 114 2.67 0.88 -19.68
N ALA A 115 2.73 2.10 -20.24
CA ALA A 115 3.97 2.87 -20.33
C ALA A 115 4.53 3.25 -18.95
N ILE A 116 3.67 3.58 -17.97
CA ILE A 116 4.08 3.86 -16.59
C ILE A 116 4.73 2.63 -15.96
N VAL A 117 4.10 1.44 -16.10
CA VAL A 117 4.66 0.18 -15.56
C VAL A 117 5.98 -0.16 -16.24
N ALA A 118 6.08 -0.01 -17.57
CA ALA A 118 7.31 -0.22 -18.33
C ALA A 118 8.42 0.75 -17.89
N ARG A 119 8.10 2.03 -17.64
CA ARG A 119 9.04 3.03 -17.10
C ARG A 119 9.56 2.64 -15.73
N LEU A 120 8.68 2.23 -14.80
CA LEU A 120 9.07 1.76 -13.47
C LEU A 120 10.07 0.58 -13.58
N ARG A 121 9.75 -0.40 -14.40
CA ARG A 121 10.65 -1.55 -14.66
C ARG A 121 12.00 -1.11 -15.23
N SER A 122 12.02 -0.22 -16.23
CA SER A 122 13.26 0.26 -16.87
C SER A 122 14.19 0.98 -15.89
N LYS A 123 13.63 1.57 -14.84
CA LYS A 123 14.36 2.21 -13.74
C LYS A 123 14.73 1.26 -12.61
N GLY A 124 14.46 -0.04 -12.78
CA GLY A 124 14.75 -1.04 -11.75
C GLY A 124 13.84 -0.99 -10.53
N LEU A 125 12.71 -0.30 -10.61
CA LEU A 125 11.70 -0.22 -9.57
C LEU A 125 10.74 -1.41 -9.66
N ARG A 126 10.10 -1.76 -8.55
CA ARG A 126 9.11 -2.81 -8.47
C ARG A 126 7.73 -2.17 -8.38
N SER A 127 6.86 -2.47 -9.33
CA SER A 127 5.52 -1.89 -9.39
C SER A 127 4.45 -2.80 -8.82
N SER A 128 3.53 -2.22 -8.03
CA SER A 128 2.28 -2.84 -7.59
C SER A 128 1.12 -1.99 -8.07
N LEU A 129 0.16 -2.56 -8.79
CA LEU A 129 -1.08 -1.86 -9.17
C LEU A 129 -2.07 -1.93 -8.01
N PHE A 130 -2.42 -0.78 -7.42
CA PHE A 130 -3.46 -0.67 -6.40
C PHE A 130 -4.79 -0.31 -7.05
N THR A 131 -5.77 -1.21 -7.02
CA THR A 131 -7.02 -1.07 -7.76
C THR A 131 -8.21 -1.62 -6.99
N ASN A 132 -9.39 -1.07 -7.22
CA ASN A 132 -10.63 -1.65 -6.74
C ASN A 132 -11.05 -2.91 -7.56
N GLY A 133 -10.33 -3.22 -8.62
CA GLY A 133 -10.46 -4.43 -9.42
C GLY A 133 -11.54 -4.39 -10.51
N ILE A 134 -12.40 -3.37 -10.55
CA ILE A 134 -13.47 -3.31 -11.57
C ILE A 134 -12.86 -3.29 -12.97
N GLY A 135 -11.92 -2.38 -13.24
CA GLY A 135 -11.23 -2.23 -14.51
C GLY A 135 -10.04 -3.17 -14.71
N ALA A 136 -9.58 -3.87 -13.64
CA ALA A 136 -8.46 -4.80 -13.69
C ALA A 136 -8.87 -6.14 -14.33
N THR A 137 -9.23 -6.09 -15.61
CA THR A 137 -9.58 -7.28 -16.39
C THR A 137 -8.35 -8.16 -16.61
N ARG A 138 -8.58 -9.46 -16.93
CA ARG A 138 -7.46 -10.36 -17.27
C ARG A 138 -6.63 -9.82 -18.43
N ALA A 139 -7.27 -9.24 -19.46
CA ALA A 139 -6.56 -8.67 -20.60
C ALA A 139 -5.61 -7.53 -20.21
N LEU A 140 -6.08 -6.62 -19.33
CA LEU A 140 -5.22 -5.56 -18.79
C LEU A 140 -4.08 -6.12 -17.95
N LEU A 141 -4.35 -7.10 -17.08
CA LEU A 141 -3.31 -7.73 -16.24
C LEU A 141 -2.26 -8.44 -17.06
N VAL A 142 -2.62 -9.04 -18.21
CA VAL A 142 -1.65 -9.66 -19.15
C VAL A 142 -0.72 -8.59 -19.71
N ASP A 143 -1.24 -7.46 -20.19
CA ASP A 143 -0.41 -6.38 -20.73
C ASP A 143 0.52 -5.78 -19.67
N LEU A 144 -0.01 -5.53 -18.47
CA LEU A 144 0.78 -4.99 -17.37
C LEU A 144 1.86 -5.97 -16.89
N ALA A 145 1.56 -7.28 -16.87
CA ALA A 145 2.55 -8.31 -16.58
C ALA A 145 3.67 -8.33 -17.62
N ALA A 146 3.32 -8.22 -18.91
CA ALA A 146 4.29 -8.11 -20.00
C ALA A 146 5.15 -6.85 -19.88
N ALA A 147 4.55 -5.71 -19.47
CA ALA A 147 5.26 -4.47 -19.18
C ALA A 147 6.18 -4.55 -17.94
N GLY A 148 5.97 -5.55 -17.07
CA GLY A 148 6.81 -5.82 -15.90
C GLY A 148 6.17 -5.51 -14.57
N LEU A 149 4.83 -5.47 -14.49
CA LEU A 149 4.11 -5.39 -13.22
C LEU A 149 4.55 -6.55 -12.33
N SER A 150 4.95 -6.23 -11.10
CA SER A 150 5.37 -7.23 -10.11
C SER A 150 4.20 -7.78 -9.32
N GLU A 151 3.22 -6.95 -9.01
CA GLU A 151 2.15 -7.26 -8.07
C GLU A 151 0.86 -6.51 -8.43
N VAL A 152 -0.29 -7.10 -8.10
CA VAL A 152 -1.58 -6.42 -8.09
C VAL A 152 -2.17 -6.48 -6.69
N ALA A 153 -2.55 -5.33 -6.15
CA ALA A 153 -3.20 -5.17 -4.86
C ALA A 153 -4.67 -4.76 -5.07
N PHE A 154 -5.57 -5.69 -4.81
CA PHE A 154 -6.99 -5.45 -4.90
C PHE A 154 -7.52 -4.87 -3.58
N HIS A 155 -8.11 -3.71 -3.63
CA HIS A 155 -8.85 -3.16 -2.50
C HIS A 155 -10.29 -3.67 -2.55
N VAL A 156 -10.66 -4.47 -1.56
CA VAL A 156 -12.00 -5.09 -1.49
C VAL A 156 -12.45 -5.10 -0.04
N ASP A 157 -13.48 -4.32 0.28
CA ASP A 157 -14.13 -4.28 1.57
C ASP A 157 -15.55 -3.68 1.51
N THR A 158 -16.26 -3.71 2.61
CA THR A 158 -17.63 -3.23 2.73
C THR A 158 -17.78 -1.72 2.60
N THR A 159 -16.70 -0.92 2.75
CA THR A 159 -16.74 0.54 2.55
C THR A 159 -17.09 0.91 1.11
N GLN A 160 -16.85 -0.01 0.16
CA GLN A 160 -17.11 0.19 -1.26
C GLN A 160 -18.60 0.08 -1.63
N GLN A 161 -19.46 -0.39 -0.73
CA GLN A 161 -20.92 -0.51 -0.89
C GLN A 161 -21.32 -1.14 -2.24
N ARG A 162 -20.68 -2.25 -2.63
CA ARG A 162 -20.91 -2.90 -3.91
C ARG A 162 -22.27 -3.59 -3.95
N ALA A 163 -23.05 -3.32 -4.99
CA ALA A 163 -24.36 -3.96 -5.18
C ALA A 163 -24.23 -5.49 -5.18
N GLY A 164 -25.08 -6.16 -4.40
CA GLY A 164 -25.09 -7.63 -4.26
C GLY A 164 -24.08 -8.20 -3.28
N PHE A 165 -23.38 -7.35 -2.49
CA PHE A 165 -22.41 -7.76 -1.45
C PHE A 165 -22.68 -6.98 -0.16
N ALA A 166 -23.25 -7.65 0.84
CA ALA A 166 -23.65 -7.03 2.11
C ALA A 166 -22.60 -7.18 3.23
N SER A 167 -21.70 -8.15 3.12
CA SER A 167 -20.72 -8.52 4.15
C SER A 167 -19.35 -8.80 3.56
N GLU A 168 -18.32 -8.86 4.40
CA GLU A 168 -16.98 -9.30 3.97
C GLU A 168 -17.01 -10.76 3.48
N ALA A 169 -17.88 -11.60 4.04
CA ALA A 169 -18.08 -12.97 3.59
C ALA A 169 -18.60 -13.02 2.14
N ASP A 170 -19.57 -12.19 1.79
CA ASP A 170 -20.08 -12.08 0.42
C ASP A 170 -18.99 -11.64 -0.54
N LEU A 171 -18.18 -10.66 -0.14
CA LEU A 171 -17.07 -10.14 -0.92
C LEU A 171 -15.97 -11.18 -1.19
N ASN A 172 -15.91 -12.32 -0.48
CA ASN A 172 -15.00 -13.40 -0.80
C ASN A 172 -15.23 -13.99 -2.18
N ARG A 173 -16.47 -13.98 -2.70
CA ARG A 173 -16.76 -14.38 -4.10
C ARG A 173 -16.04 -13.47 -5.09
N LEU A 174 -16.03 -12.16 -4.83
CA LEU A 174 -15.33 -11.17 -5.64
C LEU A 174 -13.81 -11.33 -5.53
N ARG A 175 -13.29 -11.60 -4.32
CA ARG A 175 -11.86 -11.87 -4.10
C ARG A 175 -11.41 -13.10 -4.88
N LEU A 176 -12.21 -14.16 -4.92
CA LEU A 176 -11.92 -15.37 -5.71
C LEU A 176 -11.91 -15.08 -7.23
N ASP A 177 -12.84 -14.28 -7.73
CA ASP A 177 -12.82 -13.85 -9.13
C ASP A 177 -11.53 -13.07 -9.46
N TYR A 178 -11.12 -12.14 -8.61
CA TYR A 178 -9.88 -11.37 -8.81
C TYR A 178 -8.62 -12.24 -8.74
N ILE A 179 -8.58 -13.22 -7.85
CA ILE A 179 -7.50 -14.23 -7.83
C ILE A 179 -7.49 -15.01 -9.15
N ALA A 180 -8.66 -15.39 -9.67
CA ALA A 180 -8.77 -16.13 -10.93
C ALA A 180 -8.28 -15.30 -12.13
N ARG A 181 -8.55 -13.99 -12.16
CA ARG A 181 -8.06 -13.08 -13.21
C ARG A 181 -6.54 -13.00 -13.27
N ALA A 182 -5.84 -13.10 -12.14
CA ALA A 182 -4.39 -13.05 -12.05
C ALA A 182 -3.72 -14.43 -12.21
N ARG A 183 -4.48 -15.52 -12.18
CA ARG A 183 -3.96 -16.90 -12.20
C ARG A 183 -3.06 -17.17 -13.41
N GLY A 184 -1.88 -17.73 -13.16
CA GLY A 184 -0.90 -18.08 -14.19
C GLY A 184 -0.09 -16.90 -14.75
N LEU A 185 -0.34 -15.66 -14.28
CA LEU A 185 0.50 -14.51 -14.60
C LEU A 185 1.68 -14.45 -13.64
N PRO A 186 2.83 -13.91 -14.05
CA PRO A 186 4.02 -13.77 -13.20
C PRO A 186 3.90 -12.57 -12.25
N ILE A 187 2.74 -12.35 -11.65
CA ILE A 187 2.43 -11.24 -10.74
C ILE A 187 1.96 -11.77 -9.38
N GLY A 188 2.37 -11.13 -8.29
CA GLY A 188 1.86 -11.40 -6.94
C GLY A 188 0.44 -10.85 -6.77
N VAL A 189 -0.40 -11.57 -6.03
CA VAL A 189 -1.76 -11.11 -5.70
C VAL A 189 -1.81 -10.68 -4.25
N PHE A 190 -2.22 -9.45 -4.01
CA PHE A 190 -2.38 -8.83 -2.71
C PHE A 190 -3.82 -8.36 -2.53
N PHE A 191 -4.23 -8.24 -1.27
CA PHE A 191 -5.51 -7.64 -0.91
C PHE A 191 -5.33 -6.58 0.16
N ASN A 192 -6.09 -5.50 0.03
CA ASN A 192 -6.29 -4.48 1.06
C ASN A 192 -7.73 -4.51 1.54
N THR A 193 -7.92 -4.37 2.83
CA THR A 193 -9.22 -4.23 3.49
C THR A 193 -9.14 -3.08 4.49
N THR A 194 -10.03 -2.10 4.40
CA THR A 194 -10.17 -1.07 5.43
C THR A 194 -10.96 -1.65 6.60
N VAL A 195 -10.41 -1.54 7.80
CA VAL A 195 -11.03 -2.03 9.04
C VAL A 195 -11.78 -0.89 9.71
N HIS A 196 -13.06 -1.09 9.93
CA HIS A 196 -13.97 -0.15 10.60
C HIS A 196 -14.95 -0.90 11.50
N ALA A 197 -15.74 -0.19 12.30
CA ALA A 197 -16.67 -0.82 13.26
C ALA A 197 -17.62 -1.83 12.61
N GLY A 198 -18.03 -1.59 11.36
CA GLY A 198 -18.98 -2.46 10.66
C GLY A 198 -18.40 -3.80 10.18
N ASN A 199 -17.07 -3.95 10.05
CA ASN A 199 -16.44 -5.19 9.60
C ASN A 199 -15.35 -5.73 10.54
N PHE A 200 -15.13 -5.09 11.69
CA PHE A 200 -14.10 -5.54 12.64
C PHE A 200 -14.34 -6.99 13.10
N HIS A 201 -15.58 -7.36 13.31
CA HIS A 201 -15.97 -8.72 13.73
C HIS A 201 -15.74 -9.80 12.64
N ASP A 202 -15.59 -9.40 11.38
CA ASP A 202 -15.33 -10.30 10.25
C ASP A 202 -13.83 -10.62 10.07
N LEU A 203 -12.93 -9.96 10.81
CA LEU A 203 -11.47 -10.14 10.64
C LEU A 203 -11.01 -11.60 10.80
N PRO A 204 -11.51 -12.39 11.77
CA PRO A 204 -11.14 -13.80 11.86
C PRO A 204 -11.55 -14.59 10.60
N LEU A 205 -12.73 -14.32 10.05
CA LEU A 205 -13.21 -14.95 8.81
C LEU A 205 -12.31 -14.57 7.63
N LEU A 206 -11.91 -13.30 7.52
CA LEU A 206 -11.02 -12.85 6.46
C LEU A 206 -9.62 -13.46 6.57
N ALA A 207 -9.06 -13.55 7.78
CA ALA A 207 -7.77 -14.20 7.98
C ALA A 207 -7.81 -15.68 7.58
N ALA A 208 -8.86 -16.41 7.98
CA ALA A 208 -9.08 -17.80 7.58
C ALA A 208 -9.21 -17.94 6.05
N PHE A 209 -9.95 -17.05 5.40
CA PHE A 209 -10.05 -17.01 3.95
C PHE A 209 -8.69 -16.83 3.27
N PHE A 210 -7.88 -15.85 3.71
CA PHE A 210 -6.56 -15.61 3.13
C PHE A 210 -5.59 -16.76 3.40
N VAL A 211 -5.66 -17.40 4.55
CA VAL A 211 -4.90 -18.64 4.83
C VAL A 211 -5.28 -19.73 3.84
N ALA A 212 -6.58 -19.95 3.61
CA ALA A 212 -7.03 -20.93 2.62
C ALA A 212 -6.55 -20.59 1.20
N GLN A 213 -6.34 -19.32 0.87
CA GLN A 213 -5.82 -18.83 -0.43
C GLN A 213 -4.31 -18.58 -0.43
N GLY A 214 -3.55 -18.95 0.61
CA GLY A 214 -2.12 -18.64 0.76
C GLY A 214 -1.19 -19.20 -0.33
N GLY A 215 -1.67 -20.10 -1.18
CA GLY A 215 -0.98 -20.51 -2.41
C GLY A 215 -0.99 -19.43 -3.49
N ALA A 216 -2.06 -18.65 -3.58
CA ALA A 216 -2.29 -17.60 -4.58
C ALA A 216 -2.04 -16.19 -4.01
N VAL A 217 -2.58 -15.90 -2.83
CA VAL A 217 -2.44 -14.59 -2.16
C VAL A 217 -1.13 -14.56 -1.38
N LYS A 218 -0.34 -13.49 -1.58
CA LYS A 218 0.99 -13.31 -0.97
C LYS A 218 0.99 -12.33 0.19
N PHE A 219 0.01 -11.42 0.20
CA PHE A 219 -0.06 -10.34 1.18
C PHE A 219 -1.52 -9.92 1.39
N ALA A 220 -1.93 -9.78 2.65
CA ALA A 220 -3.21 -9.22 3.05
C ALA A 220 -2.97 -8.09 4.04
N SER A 221 -3.34 -6.87 3.64
CA SER A 221 -3.23 -5.65 4.42
C SER A 221 -4.58 -5.26 5.00
N PHE A 222 -4.57 -4.92 6.27
CA PHE A 222 -5.72 -4.45 7.02
C PHE A 222 -5.43 -3.02 7.47
N GLN A 223 -6.04 -2.06 6.78
CA GLN A 223 -5.83 -0.64 7.01
C GLN A 223 -6.86 -0.15 8.02
N LEU A 224 -6.40 0.28 9.19
CA LEU A 224 -7.29 0.81 10.20
C LEU A 224 -7.90 2.12 9.69
N GLN A 225 -9.21 2.29 9.94
CA GLN A 225 -9.93 3.52 9.61
C GLN A 225 -9.18 4.74 10.15
N ALA A 226 -9.00 5.74 9.28
CA ALA A 226 -8.50 7.07 9.65
C ALA A 226 -9.40 8.13 9.04
N GLU A 227 -9.63 9.21 9.76
CA GLU A 227 -10.43 10.33 9.26
C GLU A 227 -9.58 11.21 8.35
N THR A 228 -9.71 10.94 7.06
CA THR A 228 -8.96 11.64 6.00
C THR A 228 -9.86 11.83 4.77
N GLY A 229 -9.51 12.82 3.94
CA GLY A 229 -10.13 13.01 2.64
C GLY A 229 -11.65 13.19 2.71
N ARG A 230 -12.34 12.69 1.68
CA ARG A 230 -13.79 12.85 1.48
C ARG A 230 -14.67 11.74 2.10
N GLY A 231 -14.09 10.86 2.89
CA GLY A 231 -14.84 9.80 3.57
C GLY A 231 -15.94 10.36 4.48
N VAL A 232 -17.05 9.63 4.61
CA VAL A 232 -18.24 10.05 5.37
C VAL A 232 -18.37 9.35 6.73
N LEU A 233 -17.60 8.31 6.98
CA LEU A 233 -17.51 7.70 8.31
C LEU A 233 -16.68 8.60 9.23
N GLY A 234 -17.20 8.87 10.42
CA GLY A 234 -16.54 9.68 11.42
C GLY A 234 -15.35 8.96 12.08
N ALA A 235 -15.05 9.34 13.33
CA ALA A 235 -13.92 8.80 14.07
C ALA A 235 -13.96 7.27 14.21
N ARG A 236 -12.78 6.69 14.23
CA ARG A 236 -12.59 5.25 14.44
C ARG A 236 -13.06 4.82 15.83
N ALA A 237 -13.76 3.66 15.91
CA ALA A 237 -14.13 3.10 17.22
C ALA A 237 -12.87 2.76 18.04
N GLY A 238 -12.88 3.12 19.33
CA GLY A 238 -11.70 2.97 20.20
C GLY A 238 -11.18 1.56 20.37
N VAL A 239 -12.02 0.54 20.12
CA VAL A 239 -11.62 -0.88 20.12
C VAL A 239 -10.73 -1.25 18.92
N ILE A 240 -10.71 -0.45 17.86
CA ILE A 240 -9.96 -0.73 16.64
C ILE A 240 -8.58 -0.10 16.71
N ASP A 241 -7.62 -0.87 17.17
CA ASP A 241 -6.20 -0.54 17.19
C ASP A 241 -5.35 -1.66 16.55
N ASN A 242 -4.04 -1.46 16.48
CA ASN A 242 -3.15 -2.47 15.89
C ASN A 242 -3.19 -3.81 16.62
N ASP A 243 -3.35 -3.81 17.93
CA ASP A 243 -3.22 -5.00 18.75
C ASP A 243 -4.53 -5.81 18.73
N SER A 244 -5.69 -5.14 18.78
CA SER A 244 -7.00 -5.79 18.63
C SER A 244 -7.18 -6.39 17.23
N VAL A 245 -6.77 -5.67 16.19
CA VAL A 245 -6.80 -6.17 14.80
C VAL A 245 -5.84 -7.37 14.66
N ALA A 246 -4.62 -7.28 15.19
CA ALA A 246 -3.65 -8.37 15.16
C ALA A 246 -4.18 -9.62 15.89
N ALA A 247 -4.82 -9.46 17.05
CA ALA A 247 -5.43 -10.57 17.80
C ALA A 247 -6.56 -11.25 17.02
N ALA A 248 -7.43 -10.48 16.38
CA ALA A 248 -8.51 -11.00 15.54
C ALA A 248 -7.98 -11.79 14.33
N LEU A 249 -6.92 -11.27 13.68
CA LEU A 249 -6.27 -11.94 12.55
C LEU A 249 -5.56 -13.24 12.99
N GLN A 250 -4.92 -13.25 14.17
CA GLN A 250 -4.30 -14.44 14.75
C GLN A 250 -5.33 -15.52 15.02
N GLN A 251 -6.47 -15.16 15.60
CA GLN A 251 -7.59 -16.08 15.81
C GLN A 251 -8.02 -16.73 14.49
N GLY A 252 -8.24 -15.94 13.45
CA GLY A 252 -8.67 -16.45 12.15
C GLY A 252 -7.60 -17.26 11.41
N ALA A 253 -6.31 -16.99 11.65
CA ALA A 253 -5.21 -17.81 11.14
C ALA A 253 -5.13 -19.19 11.82
N GLY A 254 -5.87 -19.43 12.91
CA GLY A 254 -5.87 -20.70 13.65
C GLY A 254 -4.58 -20.95 14.42
N LEU A 255 -3.89 -19.90 14.87
CA LEU A 255 -2.64 -19.96 15.60
C LEU A 255 -2.85 -19.50 17.05
N ALA A 256 -2.44 -20.33 18.02
CA ALA A 256 -2.50 -19.95 19.43
C ALA A 256 -1.51 -18.84 19.78
N ASP A 257 -0.35 -18.85 19.14
CA ASP A 257 0.71 -17.83 19.29
C ASP A 257 1.25 -17.48 17.90
N MET A 258 1.19 -16.20 17.53
CA MET A 258 1.71 -15.67 16.28
C MET A 258 2.61 -14.49 16.58
N ARG A 259 3.83 -14.53 16.04
CA ARG A 259 4.85 -13.51 16.30
C ARG A 259 4.66 -12.32 15.38
N TRP A 260 4.16 -11.23 15.96
CA TRP A 260 4.09 -9.94 15.31
C TRP A 260 5.37 -9.14 15.48
N ASN A 261 5.71 -8.32 14.50
CA ASN A 261 6.84 -7.38 14.55
C ASN A 261 8.19 -7.97 14.93
N VAL A 262 8.45 -9.23 14.56
CA VAL A 262 9.81 -9.78 14.62
C VAL A 262 10.75 -8.94 13.77
N LEU A 263 10.23 -8.32 12.70
CA LEU A 263 10.88 -7.31 11.87
C LEU A 263 10.06 -6.03 11.95
N ALA A 264 10.69 -4.93 12.39
CA ALA A 264 10.05 -3.62 12.47
C ALA A 264 10.34 -2.77 11.23
N ALA A 265 9.33 -2.05 10.76
CA ALA A 265 9.44 -1.15 9.62
C ALA A 265 8.78 0.20 9.93
N GLY A 266 9.60 1.22 10.21
CA GLY A 266 9.10 2.54 10.59
C GLY A 266 8.71 2.64 12.06
N HIS A 267 7.79 3.55 12.37
CA HIS A 267 7.32 3.78 13.74
C HIS A 267 6.52 2.58 14.27
N HIS A 268 6.71 2.24 15.53
CA HIS A 268 6.08 1.08 16.16
C HIS A 268 4.55 1.13 16.18
N ASP A 269 3.95 2.33 16.21
CA ASP A 269 2.49 2.51 16.18
C ASP A 269 1.87 2.42 14.78
N CYS A 270 2.72 2.40 13.72
CA CYS A 270 2.20 2.48 12.37
C CYS A 270 1.73 1.13 11.81
N ASN A 271 2.30 0.01 12.30
CA ASN A 271 1.98 -1.28 11.69
C ASN A 271 2.27 -2.47 12.61
N ARG A 272 1.68 -3.61 12.25
CA ARG A 272 2.06 -4.94 12.74
C ARG A 272 2.25 -5.86 11.53
N THR A 273 3.29 -6.68 11.56
CA THR A 273 3.62 -7.59 10.47
C THR A 273 3.83 -9.00 11.00
N ALA A 274 3.13 -9.96 10.40
CA ALA A 274 3.37 -11.38 10.61
C ALA A 274 3.54 -12.09 9.26
N VAL A 275 4.43 -13.07 9.19
CA VAL A 275 4.65 -13.87 7.99
C VAL A 275 4.30 -15.32 8.28
N LEU A 276 3.42 -15.86 7.46
CA LEU A 276 2.93 -17.23 7.55
C LEU A 276 3.45 -18.05 6.39
N LEU A 277 3.87 -19.28 6.68
CA LEU A 277 4.00 -20.34 5.69
C LEU A 277 2.67 -21.07 5.64
N VAL A 278 2.07 -21.15 4.46
CA VAL A 278 0.80 -21.86 4.27
C VAL A 278 1.05 -23.16 3.53
N ILE A 279 0.74 -24.27 4.20
CA ILE A 279 0.98 -25.63 3.72
C ILE A 279 -0.31 -26.41 3.88
N ASN A 280 -0.83 -26.98 2.80
CA ASN A 280 -2.09 -27.74 2.82
C ASN A 280 -3.28 -26.96 3.45
N GLY A 281 -3.36 -25.64 3.20
CA GLY A 281 -4.40 -24.76 3.75
C GLY A 281 -4.24 -24.43 5.24
N ARG A 282 -3.14 -24.82 5.89
CA ARG A 282 -2.85 -24.52 7.30
C ARG A 282 -1.72 -23.51 7.41
N ALA A 283 -1.86 -22.59 8.35
CA ALA A 283 -0.85 -21.57 8.64
C ALA A 283 0.22 -22.08 9.63
N TYR A 284 1.45 -21.70 9.39
CA TYR A 284 2.61 -21.89 10.27
C TYR A 284 3.33 -20.55 10.41
N ASP A 285 3.58 -20.10 11.63
CA ASP A 285 4.29 -18.84 11.85
C ASP A 285 5.74 -18.95 11.39
N ALA A 286 6.13 -18.19 10.37
CA ALA A 286 7.50 -18.15 9.88
C ALA A 286 8.46 -17.47 10.86
N PHE A 287 7.93 -16.68 11.79
CA PHE A 287 8.69 -15.90 12.78
C PHE A 287 8.76 -16.55 14.17
N GLU A 288 8.28 -17.77 14.34
CA GLU A 288 8.29 -18.46 15.65
C GLU A 288 9.68 -18.45 16.31
N ASP A 289 10.77 -18.61 15.54
CA ASP A 289 12.14 -18.43 16.00
C ASP A 289 12.61 -17.00 15.73
N ALA A 290 12.08 -16.05 16.50
CA ALA A 290 12.32 -14.63 16.31
C ALA A 290 13.81 -14.27 16.39
N ALA A 291 14.56 -14.91 17.31
CA ALA A 291 15.98 -14.67 17.49
C ALA A 291 16.79 -15.06 16.23
N PHE A 292 16.48 -16.22 15.65
CA PHE A 292 17.09 -16.63 14.38
C PHE A 292 16.76 -15.67 13.24
N ILE A 293 15.50 -15.27 13.08
CA ILE A 293 15.07 -14.36 12.01
C ILE A 293 15.77 -13.00 12.14
N GLN A 294 15.81 -12.43 13.34
CA GLN A 294 16.51 -11.16 13.60
C GLN A 294 18.01 -11.28 13.32
N ARG A 295 18.66 -12.37 13.76
CA ARG A 295 20.06 -12.67 13.45
C ARG A 295 20.27 -12.76 11.92
N PHE A 296 19.46 -13.55 11.24
CA PHE A 296 19.52 -13.71 9.78
C PHE A 296 19.40 -12.35 9.06
N MET A 297 18.45 -11.50 9.45
CA MET A 297 18.26 -10.19 8.85
C MET A 297 19.45 -9.24 9.11
N ARG A 298 20.05 -9.28 10.30
CA ARG A 298 21.25 -8.47 10.59
C ARG A 298 22.46 -8.96 9.78
N GLU A 299 22.73 -10.26 9.79
CA GLU A 299 23.89 -10.83 9.10
C GLU A 299 23.79 -10.82 7.58
N THR A 300 22.59 -10.59 7.02
CA THR A 300 22.34 -10.49 5.57
C THR A 300 21.94 -9.09 5.11
N ALA A 301 22.09 -8.06 5.95
CA ALA A 301 21.66 -6.70 5.63
C ALA A 301 22.39 -6.10 4.42
N ASP A 302 23.64 -6.51 4.20
CA ASP A 302 24.49 -6.13 3.06
C ASP A 302 24.12 -6.85 1.75
N LEU A 303 23.30 -7.91 1.81
CA LEU A 303 22.99 -8.72 0.65
C LEU A 303 21.84 -8.11 -0.14
N ARG A 304 22.10 -7.84 -1.41
CA ARG A 304 21.06 -7.57 -2.39
C ARG A 304 20.54 -8.90 -2.94
N ILE A 305 19.41 -9.35 -2.41
CA ILE A 305 18.76 -10.57 -2.90
C ILE A 305 18.04 -10.23 -4.19
N ASP A 306 18.37 -10.96 -5.27
CA ASP A 306 17.63 -10.83 -6.53
C ASP A 306 16.19 -11.31 -6.32
N ARG A 307 15.24 -10.39 -6.47
CA ARG A 307 13.79 -10.64 -6.31
C ARG A 307 13.10 -10.97 -7.64
N GLY A 308 13.85 -11.05 -8.75
CA GLY A 308 13.30 -11.27 -10.08
C GLY A 308 12.71 -12.67 -10.27
N THR A 309 13.37 -13.71 -9.76
CA THR A 309 12.88 -15.09 -9.75
C THR A 309 13.27 -15.80 -8.45
N ALA A 310 12.45 -16.78 -8.02
CA ALA A 310 12.74 -17.57 -6.82
C ALA A 310 14.13 -18.25 -6.91
N TRP A 311 14.53 -18.73 -8.08
CA TRP A 311 15.82 -19.36 -8.30
C TRP A 311 17.00 -18.41 -8.14
N ARG A 312 16.90 -17.19 -8.68
CA ARG A 312 17.94 -16.15 -8.52
C ARG A 312 18.08 -15.72 -7.06
N GLY A 313 16.95 -15.58 -6.37
CA GLY A 313 16.94 -15.32 -4.93
C GLY A 313 17.61 -16.42 -4.13
N LEU A 314 17.30 -17.69 -4.39
CA LEU A 314 17.94 -18.85 -3.74
C LEU A 314 19.42 -18.92 -4.04
N ARG A 315 19.85 -18.69 -5.28
CA ARG A 315 21.28 -18.63 -5.65
C ARG A 315 22.01 -17.53 -4.87
N SER A 316 21.42 -16.35 -4.78
CA SER A 316 22.01 -15.23 -3.98
C SER A 316 22.19 -15.61 -2.52
N LEU A 317 21.19 -16.28 -1.93
CA LEU A 317 21.24 -16.77 -0.56
C LEU A 317 22.25 -17.92 -0.39
N ALA A 318 22.34 -18.84 -1.33
CA ALA A 318 23.31 -19.95 -1.27
C ALA A 318 24.75 -19.44 -1.33
N VAL A 319 25.06 -18.53 -2.26
CA VAL A 319 26.40 -17.90 -2.36
C VAL A 319 26.75 -17.15 -1.07
N ALA A 320 25.80 -16.44 -0.51
CA ALA A 320 25.97 -15.74 0.75
C ALA A 320 26.16 -16.68 1.94
N GLY A 321 25.44 -17.80 1.95
CA GLY A 321 25.53 -18.85 2.97
C GLY A 321 26.91 -19.51 2.99
N LEU A 322 27.49 -19.79 1.81
CA LEU A 322 28.85 -20.34 1.70
C LEU A 322 29.91 -19.43 2.32
N ARG A 323 29.71 -18.11 2.26
CA ARG A 323 30.59 -17.13 2.92
C ARG A 323 30.34 -16.98 4.43
N ARG A 324 29.24 -17.56 4.94
CA ARG A 324 28.79 -17.48 6.33
C ARG A 324 28.32 -18.85 6.83
N PRO A 325 29.26 -19.83 7.03
CA PRO A 325 28.88 -21.23 7.29
C PRO A 325 28.06 -21.41 8.56
N ALA A 326 28.31 -20.63 9.61
CA ALA A 326 27.49 -20.68 10.84
C ALA A 326 26.04 -20.22 10.61
N LEU A 327 25.84 -19.20 9.78
CA LEU A 327 24.48 -18.75 9.41
C LEU A 327 23.79 -19.77 8.50
N LEU A 328 24.52 -20.38 7.57
CA LEU A 328 23.99 -21.45 6.71
C LEU A 328 23.53 -22.65 7.55
N ALA A 329 24.35 -23.13 8.49
CA ALA A 329 24.00 -24.22 9.39
C ALA A 329 22.76 -23.89 10.24
N ALA A 330 22.67 -22.67 10.78
CA ALA A 330 21.51 -22.19 11.52
C ALA A 330 20.25 -22.15 10.64
N THR A 331 20.38 -21.69 9.37
CA THR A 331 19.28 -21.64 8.40
C THR A 331 18.78 -23.03 8.04
N LEU A 332 19.68 -23.98 7.79
CA LEU A 332 19.33 -25.38 7.51
C LEU A 332 18.64 -26.02 8.72
N GLY A 333 19.17 -25.81 9.93
CA GLY A 333 18.55 -26.27 11.16
C GLY A 333 17.16 -25.68 11.40
N TRP A 334 16.99 -24.39 11.14
CA TRP A 334 15.68 -23.73 11.19
C TRP A 334 14.71 -24.37 10.17
N ALA A 335 15.13 -24.52 8.92
CA ALA A 335 14.30 -25.12 7.86
C ALA A 335 13.93 -26.58 8.17
N ALA A 336 14.87 -27.39 8.69
CA ALA A 336 14.62 -28.77 9.07
C ALA A 336 13.60 -28.89 10.21
N ARG A 337 13.71 -28.03 11.25
CA ARG A 337 12.70 -28.00 12.34
C ARG A 337 11.30 -27.66 11.83
N ARG A 338 11.21 -26.69 10.87
CA ARG A 338 9.93 -26.31 10.25
C ARG A 338 9.36 -27.44 9.41
N ALA A 339 10.17 -28.04 8.54
CA ALA A 339 9.76 -29.17 7.72
C ALA A 339 9.28 -30.36 8.58
N TRP A 340 9.99 -30.64 9.67
CA TRP A 340 9.57 -31.70 10.59
C TRP A 340 8.21 -31.44 11.25
N ARG A 341 7.98 -30.21 11.73
CA ARG A 341 6.70 -29.82 12.33
C ARG A 341 5.54 -29.90 11.31
N ALA A 342 5.79 -29.47 10.09
CA ALA A 342 4.79 -29.46 9.02
C ALA A 342 4.79 -30.74 8.16
N ARG A 343 5.52 -31.81 8.53
CA ARG A 343 5.80 -32.95 7.66
C ARG A 343 4.56 -33.62 7.06
N ARG A 344 3.46 -33.74 7.85
CA ARG A 344 2.21 -34.35 7.39
C ARG A 344 1.56 -33.47 6.31
N ASP A 345 1.47 -32.17 6.56
CA ASP A 345 0.89 -31.23 5.62
C ASP A 345 1.79 -31.02 4.39
N LEU A 346 3.13 -31.08 4.55
CA LEU A 346 4.07 -31.05 3.42
C LEU A 346 3.87 -32.25 2.50
N LEU A 347 3.71 -33.45 3.05
CA LEU A 347 3.43 -34.65 2.26
C LEU A 347 2.08 -34.54 1.53
N ALA A 348 1.01 -34.13 2.22
CA ALA A 348 -0.31 -33.91 1.62
C ALA A 348 -0.28 -32.83 0.53
N ALA A 349 0.47 -31.76 0.73
CA ALA A 349 0.65 -30.69 -0.24
C ALA A 349 1.67 -31.02 -1.36
N ARG A 350 2.29 -32.18 -1.36
CA ARG A 350 3.37 -32.56 -2.30
C ARG A 350 4.51 -31.56 -2.30
N GLY A 351 4.94 -31.12 -1.12
CA GLY A 351 6.01 -30.13 -0.92
C GLY A 351 5.66 -28.68 -1.28
N ARG A 352 4.42 -28.38 -1.64
CA ARG A 352 4.01 -27.01 -1.99
C ARG A 352 3.86 -26.16 -0.72
N VAL A 353 4.57 -25.05 -0.69
CA VAL A 353 4.54 -24.07 0.42
C VAL A 353 4.16 -22.72 -0.15
N GLY A 354 3.09 -22.13 0.39
CA GLY A 354 2.70 -20.75 0.16
C GLY A 354 3.34 -19.82 1.19
N LYS A 355 3.48 -18.55 0.85
CA LYS A 355 3.82 -17.48 1.79
C LYS A 355 2.66 -16.50 1.83
N LEU A 356 2.16 -16.20 3.01
CA LEU A 356 1.18 -15.13 3.25
C LEU A 356 1.73 -14.17 4.29
N THR A 357 1.74 -12.89 3.98
CA THR A 357 2.02 -11.84 4.96
C THR A 357 0.70 -11.23 5.41
N LEU A 358 0.44 -11.21 6.71
CA LEU A 358 -0.61 -10.41 7.33
C LEU A 358 0.01 -9.11 7.83
N PHE A 359 -0.63 -8.00 7.50
CA PHE A 359 -0.11 -6.67 7.80
C PHE A 359 -1.24 -5.77 8.28
N THR A 360 -1.06 -5.10 9.42
CA THR A 360 -1.94 -4.01 9.83
C THR A 360 -1.30 -2.68 9.49
N HIS A 361 -2.09 -1.69 9.12
CA HIS A 361 -1.60 -0.34 8.87
C HIS A 361 -2.49 0.68 9.57
N ASN A 362 -1.89 1.39 10.53
CA ASN A 362 -2.56 2.40 11.33
C ASN A 362 -2.21 3.79 10.80
N PHE A 363 -3.02 4.32 9.89
CA PHE A 363 -2.89 5.71 9.45
C PHE A 363 -3.33 6.67 10.56
N MET A 364 -2.78 7.88 10.53
CA MET A 364 -3.22 8.98 11.40
C MET A 364 -4.41 9.72 10.78
N ASP A 365 -5.27 10.23 11.64
CA ASP A 365 -6.30 11.19 11.24
C ASP A 365 -5.64 12.48 10.74
N ALA A 366 -6.23 13.12 9.74
CA ALA A 366 -5.65 14.32 9.12
C ALA A 366 -5.51 15.50 10.10
N CYS A 367 -6.36 15.55 11.13
CA CYS A 367 -6.35 16.58 12.16
C CYS A 367 -5.42 16.26 13.35
N ALA A 368 -4.82 15.06 13.43
CA ALA A 368 -4.05 14.58 14.58
C ALA A 368 -2.74 13.90 14.11
N LEU A 369 -1.87 14.67 13.48
CA LEU A 369 -0.58 14.19 12.98
C LEU A 369 0.47 14.19 14.10
N ASP A 370 1.19 13.09 14.23
CA ASP A 370 2.31 12.90 15.13
C ASP A 370 3.63 13.08 14.37
N ALA A 371 4.48 13.99 14.83
CA ALA A 371 5.74 14.35 14.18
C ALA A 371 6.75 13.19 14.13
N ASP A 372 6.84 12.39 15.19
CA ASP A 372 7.78 11.27 15.26
C ASP A 372 7.37 10.17 14.28
N ARG A 373 6.06 9.93 14.15
CA ARG A 373 5.51 9.00 13.15
C ARG A 373 5.73 9.49 11.71
N ILE A 374 5.65 10.80 11.47
CA ILE A 374 5.94 11.40 10.16
C ILE A 374 7.42 11.23 9.85
N ASP A 375 8.33 11.57 10.76
CA ASP A 375 9.78 11.46 10.53
C ASP A 375 10.24 10.00 10.38
N ALA A 376 9.62 9.04 11.09
CA ALA A 376 9.89 7.61 10.95
C ALA A 376 9.10 6.93 9.82
N CYS A 377 8.39 7.68 8.99
CA CYS A 377 7.51 7.09 7.98
C CYS A 377 8.29 6.33 6.92
N VAL A 378 7.83 5.11 6.62
CA VAL A 378 8.38 4.24 5.58
C VAL A 378 7.40 4.02 4.43
N PHE A 379 6.23 4.65 4.48
CA PHE A 379 5.24 4.68 3.41
C PHE A 379 5.11 6.13 2.91
N MET A 380 5.67 6.41 1.75
CA MET A 380 5.79 7.75 1.21
C MET A 380 4.86 7.97 0.03
N ALA A 381 4.39 9.19 -0.17
CA ALA A 381 3.78 9.65 -1.41
C ALA A 381 4.79 10.50 -2.18
N ILE A 382 4.89 10.32 -3.49
CA ILE A 382 5.71 11.17 -4.33
C ILE A 382 4.88 12.29 -4.93
N THR A 383 5.27 13.52 -4.64
CA THR A 383 4.64 14.74 -5.17
C THR A 383 5.53 15.41 -6.22
N GLN A 384 5.07 16.49 -6.82
CA GLN A 384 5.91 17.31 -7.72
C GLN A 384 7.10 17.97 -7.00
N ASP A 385 7.01 18.15 -5.69
CA ASP A 385 8.04 18.81 -4.88
C ASP A 385 8.95 17.81 -4.14
N GLY A 386 8.68 16.51 -4.24
CA GLY A 386 9.44 15.45 -3.57
C GLY A 386 8.58 14.49 -2.79
N PRO A 387 9.20 13.58 -2.02
CA PRO A 387 8.48 12.62 -1.21
C PRO A 387 7.96 13.24 0.09
N LEU A 388 6.73 12.85 0.47
CA LEU A 388 6.11 13.16 1.75
C LEU A 388 5.69 11.87 2.45
N SER A 389 5.59 11.89 3.79
CA SER A 389 4.91 10.80 4.50
C SER A 389 3.45 10.70 4.04
N MET A 390 2.92 9.48 3.92
CA MET A 390 1.56 9.29 3.42
C MET A 390 0.51 10.00 4.28
N CYS A 391 0.67 10.01 5.61
CA CYS A 391 -0.27 10.70 6.49
C CYS A 391 -0.24 12.22 6.31
N ALA A 392 0.96 12.83 6.19
CA ALA A 392 1.07 14.25 5.91
C ALA A 392 0.48 14.60 4.53
N TYR A 393 0.77 13.77 3.51
CA TYR A 393 0.18 13.95 2.19
C TYR A 393 -1.35 13.86 2.21
N ASN A 394 -1.92 12.90 2.94
CA ASN A 394 -3.37 12.78 3.06
C ASN A 394 -4.01 14.00 3.73
N ALA A 395 -3.34 14.62 4.71
CA ALA A 395 -3.83 15.82 5.40
C ALA A 395 -3.75 17.10 4.55
N GLN A 396 -2.81 17.15 3.59
CA GLN A 396 -2.51 18.34 2.80
C GLN A 396 -2.63 18.07 1.28
N ARG A 397 -3.48 17.13 0.90
CA ARG A 397 -3.53 16.60 -0.47
C ARG A 397 -3.79 17.68 -1.51
N ASP A 398 -4.70 18.61 -1.27
CA ASP A 398 -5.08 19.67 -2.21
C ASP A 398 -3.95 20.65 -2.47
N ASP A 399 -3.03 20.88 -1.52
CA ASP A 399 -1.85 21.74 -1.70
C ASP A 399 -0.93 21.23 -2.84
N TYR A 400 -0.98 19.93 -3.12
CA TYR A 400 -0.22 19.27 -4.19
C TYR A 400 -1.06 19.01 -5.43
N LEU A 401 -2.33 18.65 -5.28
CA LEU A 401 -3.20 18.32 -6.41
C LEU A 401 -3.61 19.56 -7.21
N LEU A 402 -3.82 20.68 -6.53
CA LEU A 402 -4.30 21.92 -7.15
C LEU A 402 -3.17 22.85 -7.61
N LYS A 403 -1.93 22.45 -7.40
CA LYS A 403 -0.75 23.24 -7.81
C LYS A 403 -0.51 23.12 -9.33
N PRO A 404 -0.43 24.25 -10.06
CA PRO A 404 -0.05 24.24 -11.47
C PRO A 404 1.37 23.69 -11.67
N LEU A 405 1.62 23.08 -12.83
CA LEU A 405 2.91 22.51 -13.19
C LEU A 405 3.47 23.14 -14.45
N HIS A 406 4.78 23.41 -14.46
CA HIS A 406 5.50 23.73 -15.67
C HIS A 406 5.89 22.46 -16.40
N THR A 407 5.37 22.27 -17.61
CA THR A 407 5.65 21.13 -18.49
C THR A 407 6.36 21.58 -19.75
N ALA A 408 6.86 20.65 -20.55
CA ALA A 408 7.45 20.99 -21.86
C ALA A 408 6.45 21.70 -22.80
N ALA A 409 5.15 21.41 -22.64
CA ALA A 409 4.06 22.01 -23.41
C ALA A 409 3.57 23.36 -22.84
N GLY A 410 4.15 23.85 -21.74
CA GLY A 410 3.77 25.09 -21.06
C GLY A 410 3.16 24.86 -19.66
N LEU A 411 2.43 25.86 -19.15
CA LEU A 411 1.81 25.78 -17.83
C LEU A 411 0.58 24.87 -17.87
N TRP A 412 0.69 23.71 -17.22
CA TRP A 412 -0.42 22.79 -17.03
C TRP A 412 -1.24 23.21 -15.80
N GLN A 413 -2.56 23.32 -16.00
CA GLN A 413 -3.52 23.62 -14.93
C GLN A 413 -4.17 22.34 -14.44
N PRO A 414 -4.26 22.09 -13.11
CA PRO A 414 -4.79 20.85 -12.56
C PRO A 414 -6.29 20.72 -12.73
N LEU A 415 -7.05 21.80 -12.62
CA LEU A 415 -8.50 21.76 -12.73
C LEU A 415 -8.97 21.62 -14.18
N ARG A 416 -10.03 20.87 -14.39
CA ARG A 416 -10.70 20.75 -15.69
C ARG A 416 -11.35 22.08 -16.03
N THR A 417 -11.24 22.46 -17.30
CA THR A 417 -11.91 23.63 -17.84
C THR A 417 -13.20 23.23 -18.57
N PRO A 418 -14.12 24.16 -18.86
CA PRO A 418 -15.28 23.91 -19.71
C PRO A 418 -14.91 23.31 -21.08
N ALA A 419 -13.75 23.69 -21.65
CA ALA A 419 -13.22 23.13 -22.88
C ALA A 419 -12.90 21.63 -22.80
N ASP A 420 -12.66 21.09 -21.61
CA ASP A 420 -12.45 19.65 -21.36
C ASP A 420 -13.78 18.89 -21.21
N GLY A 421 -14.93 19.52 -21.52
CA GLY A 421 -16.26 18.93 -21.37
C GLY A 421 -16.78 18.91 -19.92
N ALA A 422 -16.12 19.64 -19.02
CA ALA A 422 -16.59 19.87 -17.66
C ALA A 422 -17.40 21.19 -17.64
N ALA A 423 -18.70 21.11 -17.36
CA ALA A 423 -19.49 22.29 -17.04
C ALA A 423 -18.87 23.00 -15.82
N ASP A 424 -18.82 24.34 -15.90
CA ASP A 424 -18.27 25.30 -14.94
C ASP A 424 -17.76 24.74 -13.60
N ALA A 425 -16.44 24.62 -13.51
CA ALA A 425 -15.77 23.77 -12.53
C ALA A 425 -15.74 24.31 -11.09
N VAL A 426 -16.37 25.43 -10.78
CA VAL A 426 -16.26 26.05 -9.46
C VAL A 426 -17.61 26.34 -8.78
N GLN A 427 -18.74 26.39 -9.48
CA GLN A 427 -19.99 26.83 -8.85
C GLN A 427 -21.20 25.88 -8.90
N ALA A 428 -21.23 24.85 -9.72
CA ALA A 428 -22.28 23.83 -9.67
C ALA A 428 -21.88 22.53 -10.37
N GLN A 429 -21.01 21.74 -9.76
CA GLN A 429 -20.84 20.36 -10.24
C GLN A 429 -22.18 19.62 -10.12
N PRO A 430 -22.66 18.93 -11.17
CA PRO A 430 -23.86 18.11 -11.05
C PRO A 430 -23.70 17.12 -9.90
N ILE A 431 -24.70 16.98 -9.03
CA ILE A 431 -24.66 16.10 -7.84
C ILE A 431 -24.16 14.69 -8.19
N LYS A 432 -24.45 14.21 -9.39
CA LYS A 432 -23.96 12.91 -9.89
C LYS A 432 -22.44 12.79 -9.98
N TRP A 433 -21.70 13.90 -9.95
CA TRP A 433 -20.23 13.93 -10.04
C TRP A 433 -19.59 14.16 -8.67
N LEU A 434 -20.38 14.60 -7.70
CA LEU A 434 -19.91 14.77 -6.33
C LEU A 434 -19.82 13.42 -5.62
N LYS A 435 -18.87 13.28 -4.72
CA LYS A 435 -18.64 12.09 -3.90
C LYS A 435 -18.39 12.46 -2.44
N GLY A 436 -18.57 11.49 -1.56
CA GLY A 436 -18.32 11.65 -0.14
C GLY A 436 -19.15 12.79 0.48
N ARG A 437 -18.52 13.55 1.37
CA ARG A 437 -19.17 14.65 2.12
C ARG A 437 -19.81 15.70 1.21
N ALA A 438 -19.17 16.05 0.11
CA ALA A 438 -19.70 17.03 -0.83
C ALA A 438 -21.03 16.57 -1.45
N ARG A 439 -21.14 15.28 -1.80
CA ARG A 439 -22.37 14.67 -2.30
C ARG A 439 -23.48 14.66 -1.25
N GLU A 440 -23.14 14.27 -0.01
CA GLU A 440 -24.10 14.25 1.10
C GLU A 440 -24.64 15.65 1.40
N ALA A 441 -23.77 16.66 1.49
CA ALA A 441 -24.14 18.04 1.69
C ALA A 441 -25.09 18.55 0.56
N ALA A 442 -24.74 18.29 -0.70
CA ALA A 442 -25.57 18.70 -1.84
C ALA A 442 -26.93 17.99 -1.86
N LEU A 443 -26.99 16.71 -1.48
CA LEU A 443 -28.24 15.97 -1.34
C LEU A 443 -29.08 16.49 -0.18
N ALA A 444 -28.45 16.82 0.97
CA ALA A 444 -29.13 17.41 2.12
C ALA A 444 -29.73 18.77 1.77
N GLN A 445 -28.97 19.66 1.13
CA GLN A 445 -29.48 20.95 0.61
C GLN A 445 -30.67 20.76 -0.34
N ARG A 446 -30.58 19.80 -1.26
CA ARG A 446 -31.66 19.50 -2.20
C ARG A 446 -32.91 18.97 -1.50
N ARG A 447 -32.76 18.17 -0.44
CA ARG A 447 -33.88 17.71 0.40
C ARG A 447 -34.52 18.87 1.17
N ALA A 448 -33.71 19.73 1.80
CA ALA A 448 -34.20 20.90 2.50
C ALA A 448 -34.96 21.87 1.59
N ALA A 449 -34.44 22.16 0.40
CA ALA A 449 -35.12 22.98 -0.61
C ALA A 449 -36.46 22.38 -1.08
N ARG A 450 -36.56 21.05 -1.19
CA ARG A 450 -37.81 20.36 -1.54
C ARG A 450 -38.83 20.34 -0.40
N ALA A 451 -38.37 20.34 0.84
CA ALA A 451 -39.22 20.36 2.04
C ALA A 451 -39.70 21.78 2.40
N GLY A 452 -39.31 22.83 1.66
CA GLY A 452 -39.67 24.23 1.95
C GLY A 452 -39.02 24.79 3.19
N VAL A 453 -38.04 24.12 3.75
CA VAL A 453 -37.25 24.58 4.92
C VAL A 453 -35.99 25.27 4.38
N TRP A 454 -35.97 26.59 4.43
CA TRP A 454 -34.75 27.38 4.22
C TRP A 454 -33.92 27.37 5.51
N PRO A 455 -32.58 27.30 5.41
CA PRO A 455 -31.69 27.36 6.58
C PRO A 455 -31.77 28.67 7.32
#